data_7c16bf6049a48e6b084adc41dc7ed390
#
_entry.id   7c16bf6049a48e6b084adc41dc7ed390
#
_cell.length_a   1.000
_cell.length_b   1.000
_cell.length_c   1.000
_cell.angle_alpha   90.00
_cell.angle_beta   90.00
_cell.angle_gamma   90.00
#
_symmetry.space_group_name_H-M   'P 1'
#
loop_
_entity.id
_entity.type
_entity.pdbx_description
1 polymer ?
#
loop_
_entity_poly.entity_id
_entity_poly.type
_entity_poly.pdbx_seq_one_letter_code
_entity_poly.pdbx_strand_id
1 'polypeptide(L)'
;ISALIFIGYFLCLMAVFCSMGDWMNVGGCLVCGVCYVLSFYTTYWNHTRESAWISQILMIVWIILFIVMFGWDCGVQHYLFAFLALNFTVSTAGERRKVLTAVGACALRLALYAYARNFKPYSPLDPGISVLIQILNTIFLFAQITAVMIIFTKDAQKMEQKLVRYNTKLQKLASVDALT
;
A
#
# COMPACT_ATOMS: atom_id res chain seq x y z
N ILE A 1 -10.00 3.40 -2.17
CA ILE A 1 -9.92 3.30 -0.70
C ILE A 1 -8.46 3.46 -0.25
N SER A 2 -7.50 2.67 -0.76
CA SER A 2 -6.08 2.78 -0.38
C SER A 2 -5.52 4.20 -0.53
N ALA A 3 -5.78 4.87 -1.65
CA ALA A 3 -5.32 6.23 -1.88
C ALA A 3 -5.91 7.22 -0.85
N LEU A 4 -7.18 7.06 -0.47
CA LEU A 4 -7.81 7.91 0.57
C LEU A 4 -7.15 7.73 1.94
N ILE A 5 -6.77 6.50 2.29
CA ILE A 5 -6.06 6.22 3.55
C ILE A 5 -4.70 6.92 3.54
N PHE A 6 -3.95 6.85 2.42
CA PHE A 6 -2.66 7.54 2.30
C PHE A 6 -2.81 9.07 2.30
N ILE A 7 -3.84 9.63 1.69
CA ILE A 7 -4.13 11.06 1.77
C ILE A 7 -4.33 11.47 3.23
N GLY A 8 -5.16 10.74 3.99
CA GLY A 8 -5.35 10.96 5.42
C GLY A 8 -4.06 10.85 6.22
N TYR A 9 -3.23 9.86 5.91
CA TYR A 9 -1.91 9.67 6.51
C TYR A 9 -1.00 10.88 6.29
N PHE A 10 -0.87 11.36 5.05
CA PHE A 10 -0.03 12.54 4.76
C PHE A 10 -0.56 13.81 5.40
N LEU A 11 -1.87 13.99 5.52
CA LEU A 11 -2.45 15.11 6.25
C LEU A 11 -2.09 15.06 7.75
N CYS A 12 -2.14 13.88 8.38
CA CYS A 12 -1.70 13.71 9.76
C CYS A 12 -0.20 14.01 9.94
N LEU A 13 0.65 13.50 9.04
CA LEU A 13 2.09 13.78 9.08
C LEU A 13 2.37 15.28 8.86
N MET A 14 1.67 15.94 7.94
CA MET A 14 1.79 17.38 7.76
C MET A 14 1.48 18.14 9.04
N ALA A 15 0.42 17.76 9.76
CA ALA A 15 0.08 18.39 11.05
C ALA A 15 1.21 18.22 12.09
N VAL A 16 1.81 17.03 12.16
CA VAL A 16 2.96 16.76 13.05
C VAL A 16 4.16 17.61 12.66
N PHE A 17 4.57 17.63 11.39
CA PHE A 17 5.72 18.42 10.95
C PHE A 17 5.46 19.95 11.03
N CYS A 18 4.22 20.39 10.80
CA CYS A 18 3.84 21.81 11.05
C CYS A 18 4.02 22.19 12.51
N SER A 19 3.64 21.32 13.46
CA SER A 19 3.80 21.59 14.89
C SER A 19 5.27 21.68 15.31
N MET A 20 6.16 21.05 14.56
CA MET A 20 7.62 21.11 14.75
C MET A 20 8.28 22.31 14.05
N GLY A 21 7.57 23.01 13.17
CA GLY A 21 8.14 24.05 12.32
C GLY A 21 9.02 23.54 11.18
N ASP A 22 8.94 22.25 10.86
CA ASP A 22 9.74 21.62 9.81
C ASP A 22 9.05 21.73 8.44
N TRP A 23 9.15 22.91 7.85
CA TRP A 23 8.52 23.24 6.57
C TRP A 23 9.01 22.42 5.39
N MET A 24 10.24 21.89 5.45
CA MET A 24 10.77 21.05 4.39
C MET A 24 10.03 19.72 4.31
N ASN A 25 9.80 19.08 5.45
CA ASN A 25 9.06 17.82 5.52
C ASN A 25 7.55 18.01 5.31
N VAL A 26 7.00 19.16 5.71
CA VAL A 26 5.61 19.55 5.32
C VAL A 26 5.48 19.60 3.81
N GLY A 27 6.41 20.24 3.10
CA GLY A 27 6.43 20.29 1.63
C GLY A 27 6.53 18.91 1.00
N GLY A 28 7.37 18.02 1.53
CA GLY A 28 7.49 16.63 1.09
C GLY A 28 6.19 15.84 1.25
N CYS A 29 5.53 15.95 2.40
CA CYS A 29 4.23 15.34 2.65
C CYS A 29 3.14 15.87 1.70
N LEU A 30 3.15 17.17 1.42
CA LEU A 30 2.21 17.79 0.49
C LEU A 30 2.39 17.24 -0.93
N VAL A 31 3.61 17.16 -1.43
CA VAL A 31 3.91 16.58 -2.75
C VAL A 31 3.44 15.14 -2.83
N CYS A 32 3.75 14.31 -1.83
CA CYS A 32 3.28 12.93 -1.79
C CYS A 32 1.76 12.84 -1.72
N GLY A 33 1.11 13.66 -0.91
CA GLY A 33 -0.35 13.75 -0.81
C GLY A 33 -0.99 14.08 -2.15
N VAL A 34 -0.48 15.07 -2.88
CA VAL A 34 -0.94 15.45 -4.23
C VAL A 34 -0.77 14.29 -5.20
N CYS A 35 0.37 13.58 -5.18
CA CYS A 35 0.57 12.39 -6.01
C CYS A 35 -0.45 11.30 -5.74
N TYR A 36 -0.86 11.08 -4.47
CA TYR A 36 -1.93 10.13 -4.13
C TYR A 36 -3.32 10.62 -4.55
N VAL A 37 -3.59 11.93 -4.51
CA VAL A 37 -4.82 12.50 -5.07
C VAL A 37 -4.88 12.28 -6.58
N LEU A 38 -3.80 12.52 -7.30
CA LEU A 38 -3.70 12.23 -8.74
C LEU A 38 -3.89 10.73 -9.03
N SER A 39 -3.28 9.86 -8.24
CA SER A 39 -3.48 8.41 -8.35
C SER A 39 -4.94 8.00 -8.09
N PHE A 40 -5.63 8.63 -7.15
CA PHE A 40 -7.05 8.43 -6.92
C PHE A 40 -7.88 8.86 -8.13
N TYR A 41 -7.57 10.02 -8.72
CA TYR A 41 -8.23 10.55 -9.90
C TYR A 41 -8.05 9.65 -11.13
N THR A 42 -6.84 9.12 -11.37
CA THR A 42 -6.60 8.15 -12.46
C THR A 42 -7.40 6.86 -12.27
N THR A 43 -7.61 6.43 -11.02
CA THR A 43 -8.49 5.29 -10.72
C THR A 43 -9.95 5.57 -11.12
N TYR A 44 -10.43 6.78 -10.88
CA TYR A 44 -11.79 7.19 -11.24
C TYR A 44 -12.04 7.14 -12.76
N TRP A 45 -11.02 7.42 -13.55
CA TRP A 45 -11.06 7.38 -15.03
C TRP A 45 -10.82 5.97 -15.61
N ASN A 46 -10.99 4.93 -14.80
CA ASN A 46 -10.89 3.52 -15.18
C ASN A 46 -9.48 3.01 -15.50
N HIS A 47 -8.43 3.77 -15.18
CA HIS A 47 -7.01 3.37 -15.29
C HIS A 47 -6.51 2.71 -13.99
N THR A 48 -7.27 1.72 -13.47
CA THR A 48 -7.00 1.10 -12.18
C THR A 48 -5.63 0.43 -12.07
N ARG A 49 -5.16 -0.15 -13.18
CA ARG A 49 -3.85 -0.84 -13.22
C ARG A 49 -2.68 0.15 -13.11
N GLU A 50 -2.76 1.25 -13.83
CA GLU A 50 -1.72 2.29 -13.85
C GLU A 50 -1.67 3.01 -12.49
N SER A 51 -2.82 3.35 -11.95
CA SER A 51 -2.94 3.93 -10.61
C SER A 51 -2.34 3.03 -9.53
N ALA A 52 -2.55 1.71 -9.61
CA ALA A 52 -1.98 0.76 -8.66
C ALA A 52 -0.44 0.75 -8.73
N TRP A 53 0.15 0.77 -9.92
CA TRP A 53 1.59 0.84 -10.11
C TRP A 53 2.18 2.15 -9.57
N ILE A 54 1.55 3.28 -9.88
CA ILE A 54 1.98 4.60 -9.40
C ILE A 54 1.97 4.62 -7.86
N SER A 55 0.89 4.16 -7.24
CA SER A 55 0.77 4.10 -5.78
C SER A 55 1.83 3.21 -5.14
N GLN A 56 2.16 2.08 -5.75
CA GLN A 56 3.18 1.15 -5.24
C GLN A 56 4.59 1.75 -5.34
N ILE A 57 4.91 2.40 -6.45
CA ILE A 57 6.22 3.07 -6.62
C ILE A 57 6.35 4.21 -5.61
N LEU A 58 5.33 5.05 -5.47
CA LEU A 58 5.31 6.14 -4.50
C LEU A 58 5.52 5.64 -3.08
N MET A 59 4.89 4.52 -2.71
CA MET A 59 5.03 3.92 -1.39
C MET A 59 6.47 3.45 -1.13
N ILE A 60 7.11 2.79 -2.10
CA ILE A 60 8.50 2.35 -1.97
C ILE A 60 9.45 3.56 -1.83
N VAL A 61 9.29 4.56 -2.71
CA VAL A 61 10.10 5.79 -2.65
C VAL A 61 9.93 6.48 -1.30
N TRP A 62 8.69 6.59 -0.81
CA TRP A 62 8.41 7.17 0.50
C TRP A 62 9.09 6.41 1.64
N ILE A 63 9.02 5.07 1.66
CA ILE A 63 9.67 4.25 2.68
C ILE A 63 11.18 4.50 2.69
N ILE A 64 11.82 4.52 1.52
CA ILE A 64 13.26 4.74 1.41
C ILE A 64 13.63 6.12 1.92
N LEU A 65 12.96 7.17 1.43
CA LEU A 65 13.22 8.55 1.84
C LEU A 65 13.02 8.74 3.34
N PHE A 66 11.95 8.19 3.89
CA PHE A 66 11.61 8.34 5.30
C PHE A 66 12.64 7.66 6.21
N ILE A 67 13.13 6.46 5.85
CA ILE A 67 14.17 5.76 6.62
C ILE A 67 15.51 6.50 6.54
N VAL A 68 15.86 7.03 5.38
CA VAL A 68 17.09 7.81 5.21
C VAL A 68 17.06 9.10 6.03
N MET A 69 15.91 9.77 6.05
CA MET A 69 15.72 11.04 6.76
C MET A 69 15.63 10.86 8.28
N PHE A 70 14.80 9.95 8.75
CA PHE A 70 14.40 9.87 10.17
C PHE A 70 14.87 8.60 10.88
N GLY A 71 15.35 7.62 10.15
CA GLY A 71 15.83 6.36 10.72
C GLY A 71 14.77 5.27 10.81
N TRP A 72 15.17 4.18 11.46
CA TRP A 72 14.37 2.94 11.54
C TRP A 72 13.22 3.01 12.54
N ASP A 73 13.38 3.80 13.61
CA ASP A 73 12.49 3.77 14.77
C ASP A 73 11.09 4.37 14.51
N CYS A 74 10.92 5.03 13.37
CA CYS A 74 9.62 5.59 12.96
C CYS A 74 8.60 4.55 12.46
N GLY A 75 8.99 3.29 12.26
CA GLY A 75 8.07 2.21 11.92
C GLY A 75 7.58 2.16 10.46
N VAL A 76 8.03 3.08 9.59
CA VAL A 76 7.59 3.17 8.19
C VAL A 76 7.94 1.92 7.36
N GLN A 77 8.97 1.18 7.74
CA GLN A 77 9.38 -0.08 7.09
C GLN A 77 8.28 -1.15 7.08
N HIS A 78 7.30 -1.04 7.97
CA HIS A 78 6.18 -1.98 8.03
C HIS A 78 5.21 -1.84 6.85
N TYR A 79 5.21 -0.69 6.15
CA TYR A 79 4.42 -0.53 4.92
C TYR A 79 4.85 -1.47 3.78
N LEU A 80 6.04 -2.09 3.85
CA LEU A 80 6.39 -3.16 2.92
C LEU A 80 5.45 -4.36 3.01
N PHE A 81 4.81 -4.62 4.16
CA PHE A 81 3.76 -5.64 4.27
C PHE A 81 2.49 -5.22 3.54
N ALA A 82 2.08 -3.93 3.65
CA ALA A 82 0.96 -3.41 2.89
C ALA A 82 1.25 -3.44 1.38
N PHE A 83 2.48 -3.14 0.97
CA PHE A 83 2.94 -3.28 -0.41
C PHE A 83 2.77 -4.71 -0.92
N LEU A 84 3.18 -5.70 -0.16
CA LEU A 84 3.01 -7.12 -0.51
C LEU A 84 1.52 -7.47 -0.62
N ALA A 85 0.70 -7.09 0.37
CA ALA A 85 -0.73 -7.35 0.34
C ALA A 85 -1.39 -6.74 -0.91
N LEU A 86 -1.07 -5.50 -1.28
CA LEU A 86 -1.54 -4.85 -2.50
C LEU A 86 -1.07 -5.59 -3.76
N ASN A 87 0.21 -5.98 -3.82
CA ASN A 87 0.75 -6.68 -4.98
C ASN A 87 0.06 -8.04 -5.21
N PHE A 88 -0.23 -8.78 -4.14
CA PHE A 88 -0.93 -10.07 -4.27
C PHE A 88 -2.40 -9.93 -4.63
N THR A 89 -3.06 -8.86 -4.20
CA THR A 89 -4.51 -8.67 -4.40
C THR A 89 -4.84 -7.94 -5.71
N VAL A 90 -4.08 -6.93 -6.09
CA VAL A 90 -4.40 -6.05 -7.23
C VAL A 90 -3.65 -6.47 -8.51
N SER A 91 -2.48 -7.10 -8.37
CA SER A 91 -1.67 -7.46 -9.52
C SER A 91 -2.24 -8.65 -10.28
N THR A 92 -2.55 -8.46 -11.55
CA THR A 92 -2.88 -9.53 -12.52
C THR A 92 -1.63 -10.27 -13.03
N ALA A 93 -0.46 -9.99 -12.47
CA ALA A 93 0.79 -10.63 -12.84
C ALA A 93 0.78 -12.11 -12.45
N GLY A 94 1.45 -12.93 -13.25
CA GLY A 94 1.61 -14.35 -12.96
C GLY A 94 2.36 -14.61 -11.64
N GLU A 95 2.18 -15.77 -11.06
CA GLU A 95 2.72 -16.16 -9.75
C GLU A 95 4.23 -15.90 -9.60
N ARG A 96 5.01 -16.20 -10.65
CA ARG A 96 6.46 -15.96 -10.64
C ARG A 96 6.81 -14.48 -10.37
N ARG A 97 6.07 -13.54 -10.97
CA ARG A 97 6.31 -12.10 -10.75
C ARG A 97 5.94 -11.70 -9.33
N LYS A 98 4.85 -12.24 -8.78
CA LYS A 98 4.44 -11.98 -7.40
C LYS A 98 5.50 -12.45 -6.41
N VAL A 99 6.04 -13.67 -6.60
CA VAL A 99 7.13 -14.21 -5.77
C VAL A 99 8.40 -13.36 -5.90
N LEU A 100 8.77 -12.96 -7.14
CA LEU A 100 9.94 -12.11 -7.36
C LEU A 100 9.82 -10.76 -6.65
N THR A 101 8.62 -10.16 -6.69
CA THR A 101 8.33 -8.90 -5.97
C THR A 101 8.41 -9.10 -4.46
N ALA A 102 7.95 -10.23 -3.93
CA ALA A 102 8.06 -10.54 -2.50
C ALA A 102 9.52 -10.69 -2.06
N VAL A 103 10.33 -11.42 -2.84
CA VAL A 103 11.78 -11.55 -2.60
C VAL A 103 12.46 -10.19 -2.67
N GLY A 104 12.12 -9.37 -3.68
CA GLY A 104 12.64 -8.00 -3.82
C GLY A 104 12.29 -7.11 -2.63
N ALA A 105 11.04 -7.16 -2.14
CA ALA A 105 10.61 -6.41 -0.96
C ALA A 105 11.34 -6.87 0.31
N CYS A 106 11.58 -8.18 0.46
CA CYS A 106 12.36 -8.73 1.56
C CYS A 106 13.83 -8.24 1.49
N ALA A 107 14.45 -8.32 0.31
CA ALA A 107 15.82 -7.83 0.09
C ALA A 107 15.93 -6.32 0.36
N LEU A 108 14.96 -5.53 -0.11
CA LEU A 108 14.90 -4.08 0.16
C LEU A 108 14.80 -3.81 1.67
N ARG A 109 13.95 -4.55 2.39
CA ARG A 109 13.81 -4.40 3.85
C ARG A 109 15.13 -4.68 4.57
N LEU A 110 15.83 -5.76 4.18
CA LEU A 110 17.13 -6.12 4.76
C LEU A 110 18.20 -5.07 4.43
N ALA A 111 18.23 -4.57 3.20
CA ALA A 111 19.14 -3.51 2.79
C ALA A 111 18.92 -2.21 3.58
N LEU A 112 17.65 -1.81 3.74
CA LEU A 112 17.28 -0.62 4.54
C LEU A 112 17.61 -0.80 6.03
N TYR A 113 17.44 -2.00 6.57
CA TYR A 113 17.85 -2.31 7.93
C TYR A 113 19.38 -2.19 8.10
N ALA A 114 20.13 -2.79 7.18
CA ALA A 114 21.59 -2.70 7.17
C ALA A 114 22.06 -1.25 7.03
N TYR A 115 21.40 -0.46 6.16
CA TYR A 115 21.68 0.96 6.02
C TYR A 115 21.46 1.71 7.34
N ALA A 116 20.27 1.57 7.94
CA ALA A 116 19.89 2.26 9.17
C ALA A 116 20.77 1.85 10.38
N ARG A 117 21.36 0.65 10.34
CA ARG A 117 22.30 0.18 11.38
C ARG A 117 23.70 0.82 11.26
N ASN A 118 24.14 1.11 10.03
CA ASN A 118 25.48 1.59 9.75
C ASN A 118 25.56 3.11 9.59
N PHE A 119 24.44 3.77 9.24
CA PHE A 119 24.40 5.21 8.98
C PHE A 119 23.42 5.90 9.92
N LYS A 120 23.79 7.10 10.38
CA LYS A 120 22.89 7.93 11.17
C LYS A 120 21.84 8.57 10.26
N PRO A 121 20.60 8.76 10.73
CA PRO A 121 19.57 9.48 9.97
C PRO A 121 20.01 10.94 9.73
N TYR A 122 19.58 11.47 8.59
CA TYR A 122 19.93 12.84 8.19
C TYR A 122 19.32 13.89 9.14
N SER A 123 18.08 13.68 9.57
CA SER A 123 17.35 14.56 10.49
C SER A 123 16.73 13.72 11.61
N PRO A 124 17.50 13.36 12.64
CA PRO A 124 17.00 12.55 13.74
C PRO A 124 15.87 13.27 14.47
N LEU A 125 14.77 12.57 14.69
CA LEU A 125 13.61 13.09 15.43
C LEU A 125 13.82 12.96 16.93
N ASP A 126 13.17 13.84 17.69
CA ASP A 126 13.06 13.68 19.13
C ASP A 126 12.36 12.34 19.46
N PRO A 127 12.79 11.65 20.53
CA PRO A 127 12.22 10.33 20.88
C PRO A 127 10.70 10.34 21.02
N GLY A 128 10.11 11.39 21.58
CA GLY A 128 8.66 11.52 21.72
C GLY A 128 7.94 11.63 20.38
N ILE A 129 8.51 12.36 19.45
CA ILE A 129 7.95 12.52 18.10
C ILE A 129 8.10 11.24 17.28
N SER A 130 9.24 10.56 17.41
CA SER A 130 9.46 9.28 16.78
C SER A 130 8.41 8.25 17.22
N VAL A 131 8.10 8.17 18.50
CA VAL A 131 7.02 7.31 19.04
C VAL A 131 5.65 7.71 18.48
N LEU A 132 5.33 9.01 18.42
CA LEU A 132 4.07 9.50 17.85
C LEU A 132 3.94 9.08 16.37
N ILE A 133 4.97 9.28 15.59
CA ILE A 133 5.00 8.87 14.17
C ILE A 133 4.88 7.36 14.04
N GLN A 134 5.53 6.57 14.90
CA GLN A 134 5.40 5.11 14.92
C GLN A 134 3.96 4.67 15.21
N ILE A 135 3.27 5.32 16.15
CA ILE A 135 1.87 5.05 16.45
C ILE A 135 0.99 5.36 15.23
N LEU A 136 1.17 6.54 14.62
CA LEU A 136 0.45 6.91 13.39
C LEU A 136 0.70 5.91 12.28
N ASN A 137 1.96 5.56 12.01
CA ASN A 137 2.31 4.55 11.01
C ASN A 137 1.62 3.21 11.27
N THR A 138 1.56 2.78 12.52
CA THR A 138 0.89 1.53 12.90
C THR A 138 -0.60 1.59 12.62
N ILE A 139 -1.29 2.65 13.05
CA ILE A 139 -2.73 2.82 12.84
C ILE A 139 -3.08 2.80 11.34
N PHE A 140 -2.37 3.60 10.55
CA PHE A 140 -2.63 3.69 9.09
C PHE A 140 -2.24 2.41 8.35
N LEU A 141 -1.20 1.70 8.79
CA LEU A 141 -0.83 0.39 8.26
C LEU A 141 -1.96 -0.64 8.47
N PHE A 142 -2.49 -0.73 9.68
CA PHE A 142 -3.61 -1.64 9.98
C PHE A 142 -4.86 -1.27 9.18
N ALA A 143 -5.19 0.02 9.09
CA ALA A 143 -6.29 0.49 8.26
C ALA A 143 -6.09 0.10 6.79
N GLN A 144 -4.89 0.24 6.25
CA GLN A 144 -4.55 -0.11 4.89
C GLN A 144 -4.67 -1.62 4.63
N ILE A 145 -4.10 -2.46 5.49
CA ILE A 145 -4.19 -3.92 5.36
C ILE A 145 -5.65 -4.38 5.46
N THR A 146 -6.40 -3.86 6.43
CA THR A 146 -7.81 -4.17 6.61
C THR A 146 -8.63 -3.81 5.36
N ALA A 147 -8.42 -2.62 4.79
CA ALA A 147 -9.10 -2.18 3.58
C ALA A 147 -8.80 -3.11 2.39
N VAL A 148 -7.54 -3.51 2.22
CA VAL A 148 -7.13 -4.46 1.17
C VAL A 148 -7.79 -5.82 1.36
N MET A 149 -7.82 -6.35 2.58
CA MET A 149 -8.45 -7.63 2.89
C MET A 149 -9.96 -7.62 2.65
N ILE A 150 -10.67 -6.53 3.01
CA ILE A 150 -12.10 -6.38 2.73
C ILE A 150 -12.37 -6.40 1.23
N ILE A 151 -11.58 -5.68 0.43
CA ILE A 151 -11.72 -5.66 -1.02
C ILE A 151 -11.50 -7.06 -1.60
N PHE A 152 -10.40 -7.72 -1.19
CA PHE A 152 -10.07 -9.06 -1.64
C PHE A 152 -11.18 -10.06 -1.34
N THR A 153 -11.72 -10.06 -0.12
CA THR A 153 -12.80 -10.95 0.29
C THR A 153 -14.08 -10.72 -0.54
N LYS A 154 -14.43 -9.45 -0.80
CA LYS A 154 -15.59 -9.12 -1.64
C LYS A 154 -15.42 -9.59 -3.08
N ASP A 155 -14.22 -9.43 -3.65
CA ASP A 155 -13.95 -9.87 -5.02
C ASP A 155 -13.92 -11.40 -5.14
N ALA A 156 -13.35 -12.09 -4.16
CA ALA A 156 -13.39 -13.56 -4.08
C ALA A 156 -14.85 -14.08 -4.03
N GLN A 157 -15.69 -13.52 -3.18
CA GLN A 157 -17.12 -13.87 -3.08
C GLN A 157 -17.87 -13.62 -4.40
N LYS A 158 -17.61 -12.52 -5.09
CA LYS A 158 -18.22 -12.25 -6.40
C LYS A 158 -17.81 -13.28 -7.46
N MET A 159 -16.54 -13.71 -7.44
CA MET A 159 -16.04 -14.72 -8.35
C MET A 159 -16.68 -16.08 -8.08
N GLU A 160 -16.81 -16.48 -6.82
CA GLU A 160 -17.48 -17.71 -6.40
C GLU A 160 -18.95 -17.71 -6.85
N GLN A 161 -19.68 -16.62 -6.62
CA GLN A 161 -21.07 -16.49 -7.08
C GLN A 161 -21.21 -16.62 -8.61
N LYS A 162 -20.25 -16.04 -9.36
CA LYS A 162 -20.23 -16.21 -10.82
C LYS A 162 -20.02 -17.66 -11.22
N LEU A 163 -19.07 -18.37 -10.59
CA LEU A 163 -18.79 -19.78 -10.85
C LEU A 163 -20.02 -20.66 -10.58
N VAL A 164 -20.71 -20.46 -9.46
CA VAL A 164 -21.96 -21.18 -9.13
C VAL A 164 -23.02 -20.92 -10.20
N ARG A 165 -23.22 -19.68 -10.63
CA ARG A 165 -24.17 -19.34 -11.69
C ARG A 165 -23.82 -20.01 -13.03
N TYR A 166 -22.55 -20.03 -13.42
CA TYR A 166 -22.11 -20.71 -14.65
C TYR A 166 -22.32 -22.20 -14.56
N ASN A 167 -21.99 -22.86 -13.45
CA ASN A 167 -22.23 -24.27 -13.24
C ASN A 167 -23.73 -24.64 -13.34
N THR A 168 -24.59 -23.85 -12.71
CA THR A 168 -26.03 -24.06 -12.80
C THR A 168 -26.56 -23.90 -14.23
N LYS A 169 -26.04 -22.94 -15.01
CA LYS A 169 -26.37 -22.79 -16.43
C LYS A 169 -25.92 -23.97 -17.26
N LEU A 170 -24.71 -24.47 -17.05
CA LEU A 170 -24.18 -25.65 -17.76
C LEU A 170 -24.98 -26.91 -17.45
N GLN A 171 -25.37 -27.12 -16.19
CA GLN A 171 -26.22 -28.23 -15.79
C GLN A 171 -27.60 -28.19 -16.48
N LYS A 172 -28.21 -26.99 -16.55
CA LYS A 172 -29.50 -26.83 -17.28
C LYS A 172 -29.36 -27.13 -18.77
N LEU A 173 -28.30 -26.63 -19.42
CA LEU A 173 -28.06 -26.92 -20.83
C LEU A 173 -27.84 -28.40 -21.07
N ALA A 174 -27.03 -29.08 -20.26
CA ALA A 174 -26.80 -30.55 -20.36
C ALA A 174 -28.07 -31.35 -20.13
N SER A 175 -28.98 -30.91 -19.24
CA SER A 175 -30.26 -31.60 -19.00
C SER A 175 -31.25 -31.41 -20.15
N VAL A 176 -31.19 -30.33 -20.90
CA VAL A 176 -32.05 -30.10 -22.07
C VAL A 176 -31.55 -30.91 -23.27
N ASP A 177 -30.21 -30.96 -23.46
CA ASP A 177 -29.60 -31.69 -24.58
C ASP A 177 -29.76 -33.22 -24.44
N ALA A 178 -29.91 -33.76 -23.23
CA ALA A 178 -30.16 -35.17 -22.95
C ALA A 178 -31.64 -35.57 -23.22
N LEU A 179 -32.55 -34.64 -23.50
CA LEU A 179 -33.98 -34.86 -23.76
C LEU A 179 -34.35 -34.66 -25.24
N THR A 180 -33.44 -34.24 -26.09
CA THR A 180 -33.54 -34.17 -27.55
C THR A 180 -32.73 -35.29 -28.19
#